data_374a8c080ad82da5dce5c129f4282a52
#
_entry.id   374a8c080ad82da5dce5c129f4282a52
#
_cell.length_a   1.000
_cell.length_b   1.000
_cell.length_c   1.000
_cell.angle_alpha   90.00
_cell.angle_beta   90.00
_cell.angle_gamma   90.00
#
_symmetry.space_group_name_H-M   'P 1'
#
loop_
_entity.id
_entity.type
_entity.pdbx_description
1 polymer ?
#
loop_
_entity_poly.entity_id
_entity_poly.type
_entity_poly.pdbx_seq_one_letter_code
_entity_poly.pdbx_strand_id
1 'polypeptide(L)'
;MNKLTQIAVGALFSVSALMSSTAVAEGDVSFNVGYVSEYYFRGILQKNSSASAGADYENGGFYVGTWAADVGDGLEVDLYAGYGFETEAGFSASVGFTGYYYTGEFDDTYEEINLNLGYSWISLEYSVGEWDGFGTPSDYDFFALTI
;
A
#
# COMPACT_ATOMS: atom_id res chain seq x y z
N MET A 1 21.85 -17.23 -24.31
CA MET A 1 21.14 -17.52 -23.08
C MET A 1 20.15 -16.40 -22.84
N ASN A 2 18.87 -16.65 -23.19
CA ASN A 2 17.82 -15.65 -23.12
C ASN A 2 17.33 -15.54 -21.68
N LYS A 3 17.49 -14.36 -21.07
CA LYS A 3 16.84 -14.05 -19.79
C LYS A 3 15.36 -13.78 -20.10
N LEU A 4 14.51 -14.72 -19.76
CA LEU A 4 13.06 -14.51 -19.71
C LEU A 4 12.77 -13.55 -18.56
N THR A 5 12.29 -12.36 -18.90
CA THR A 5 11.68 -11.44 -17.95
C THR A 5 10.35 -12.06 -17.53
N GLN A 6 10.29 -12.64 -16.36
CA GLN A 6 9.03 -13.07 -15.76
C GLN A 6 8.30 -11.83 -15.24
N ILE A 7 7.24 -11.45 -15.94
CA ILE A 7 6.26 -10.50 -15.41
C ILE A 7 5.39 -11.30 -14.44
N ALA A 8 5.62 -11.13 -13.15
CA ALA A 8 4.75 -11.70 -12.13
C ALA A 8 3.46 -10.86 -12.10
N VAL A 9 2.41 -11.33 -12.76
CA VAL A 9 1.06 -10.81 -12.56
C VAL A 9 0.54 -11.42 -11.27
N GLY A 10 0.74 -10.73 -10.16
CA GLY A 10 0.09 -11.05 -8.89
C GLY A 10 -1.41 -10.75 -9.03
N ALA A 11 -2.23 -11.80 -9.15
CA ALA A 11 -3.67 -11.65 -9.09
C ALA A 11 -4.06 -11.34 -7.64
N LEU A 12 -4.25 -10.06 -7.33
CA LEU A 12 -4.92 -9.61 -6.10
C LEU A 12 -6.41 -9.96 -6.21
N PHE A 13 -6.83 -11.05 -5.59
CA PHE A 13 -8.24 -11.30 -5.32
C PHE A 13 -8.62 -10.51 -4.05
N SER A 14 -9.01 -9.25 -4.23
CA SER A 14 -9.65 -8.50 -3.16
C SER A 14 -11.14 -8.82 -3.17
N VAL A 15 -11.63 -9.48 -2.14
CA VAL A 15 -13.07 -9.60 -1.88
C VAL A 15 -13.44 -8.39 -1.01
N SER A 16 -13.89 -7.32 -1.64
CA SER A 16 -14.43 -6.16 -0.92
C SER A 16 -15.83 -6.50 -0.43
N ALA A 17 -16.00 -6.74 0.86
CA ALA A 17 -17.31 -6.84 1.48
C ALA A 17 -17.77 -5.42 1.87
N LEU A 18 -18.59 -4.79 1.04
CA LEU A 18 -19.23 -3.52 1.37
C LEU A 18 -20.27 -3.76 2.48
N MET A 19 -19.95 -3.36 3.69
CA MET A 19 -20.91 -3.25 4.77
C MET A 19 -21.43 -1.81 4.80
N SER A 20 -22.60 -1.58 4.19
CA SER A 20 -23.30 -0.29 4.28
C SER A 20 -23.84 -0.12 5.71
N SER A 21 -23.23 0.72 6.52
CA SER A 21 -23.83 1.21 7.76
C SER A 21 -24.55 2.53 7.51
N THR A 22 -25.81 2.56 7.85
CA THR A 22 -26.65 3.76 7.72
C THR A 22 -26.27 4.81 8.77
N ALA A 23 -25.90 5.99 8.25
CA ALA A 23 -25.96 7.33 8.87
C ALA A 23 -25.13 7.59 10.13
N VAL A 24 -24.07 8.35 10.01
CA VAL A 24 -23.77 9.68 10.55
C VAL A 24 -22.28 9.97 10.30
N ALA A 25 -21.99 10.58 9.28
CA ALA A 25 -20.84 11.21 8.65
C ALA A 25 -20.77 10.73 7.20
N GLU A 26 -20.66 11.66 6.29
CA GLU A 26 -20.50 11.38 4.86
C GLU A 26 -19.09 10.78 4.63
N GLY A 27 -18.92 9.49 4.90
CA GLY A 27 -17.68 8.77 4.68
C GLY A 27 -17.93 7.29 4.57
N ASP A 28 -17.14 6.62 3.76
CA ASP A 28 -17.24 5.20 3.49
C ASP A 28 -16.18 4.43 4.28
N VAL A 29 -16.58 3.34 4.92
CA VAL A 29 -15.69 2.38 5.55
C VAL A 29 -15.66 1.11 4.70
N SER A 30 -14.48 0.66 4.35
CA SER A 30 -14.28 -0.59 3.63
C SER A 30 -13.33 -1.54 4.37
N PHE A 31 -13.44 -2.83 4.07
CA PHE A 31 -12.56 -3.87 4.60
C PHE A 31 -12.09 -4.75 3.45
N ASN A 32 -10.85 -5.20 3.53
CA ASN A 32 -10.31 -6.16 2.58
C ASN A 32 -9.68 -7.34 3.31
N VAL A 33 -9.67 -8.48 2.65
CA VAL A 33 -8.88 -9.66 3.03
C VAL A 33 -8.26 -10.23 1.77
N GLY A 34 -7.04 -10.68 1.86
CA GLY A 34 -6.28 -11.17 0.71
C GLY A 34 -5.43 -12.39 1.03
N TYR A 35 -5.05 -13.09 -0.02
CA TYR A 35 -4.06 -14.15 0.02
C TYR A 35 -3.28 -14.14 -1.28
N VAL A 36 -1.96 -14.22 -1.18
CA VAL A 36 -1.06 -14.30 -2.33
C VAL A 36 -0.10 -15.49 -2.17
N SER A 37 0.24 -16.13 -3.27
CA SER A 37 1.23 -17.21 -3.27
C SER A 37 2.65 -16.69 -3.01
N GLU A 38 2.90 -15.45 -3.39
CA GLU A 38 4.17 -14.74 -3.18
C GLU A 38 3.86 -13.27 -2.91
N TYR A 39 4.29 -12.78 -1.76
CA TYR A 39 4.19 -11.38 -1.41
C TYR A 39 5.45 -10.64 -1.82
N TYR A 40 5.32 -9.65 -2.70
CA TYR A 40 6.38 -8.77 -3.13
C TYR A 40 6.08 -7.34 -2.71
N PHE A 41 7.05 -6.69 -2.08
CA PHE A 41 7.04 -5.26 -1.84
C PHE A 41 8.10 -4.59 -2.71
N ARG A 42 7.71 -3.69 -3.61
CA ARG A 42 8.60 -2.96 -4.53
C ARG A 42 9.59 -3.85 -5.28
N GLY A 43 9.13 -5.04 -5.70
CA GLY A 43 9.92 -6.02 -6.43
C GLY A 43 10.81 -6.93 -5.59
N ILE A 44 10.79 -6.78 -4.27
CA ILE A 44 11.52 -7.62 -3.33
C ILE A 44 10.56 -8.65 -2.74
N LEU A 45 10.88 -9.95 -2.88
CA LEU A 45 10.09 -11.02 -2.29
C LEU A 45 10.17 -10.94 -0.76
N GLN A 46 9.01 -10.72 -0.13
CA GLN A 46 8.87 -10.67 1.33
C GLN A 46 8.61 -12.07 1.89
N LYS A 47 7.66 -12.78 1.28
CA LYS A 47 7.25 -14.11 1.74
C LYS A 47 6.58 -14.92 0.65
N ASN A 48 6.79 -16.25 0.68
CA ASN A 48 5.95 -17.21 -0.03
C ASN A 48 4.71 -17.48 0.82
N SER A 49 3.51 -17.35 0.21
CA SER A 49 2.24 -17.64 0.88
C SER A 49 1.93 -16.68 2.02
N SER A 50 1.39 -15.52 1.69
CA SER A 50 1.00 -14.48 2.65
C SER A 50 -0.51 -14.25 2.64
N ALA A 51 -1.09 -14.16 3.83
CA ALA A 51 -2.44 -13.65 4.05
C ALA A 51 -2.39 -12.19 4.49
N SER A 52 -3.39 -11.41 4.11
CA SER A 52 -3.50 -10.01 4.48
C SER A 52 -4.93 -9.61 4.82
N ALA A 53 -5.06 -8.53 5.58
CA ALA A 53 -6.34 -7.89 5.86
C ALA A 53 -6.13 -6.37 6.05
N GLY A 54 -7.16 -5.59 5.75
CA GLY A 54 -7.11 -4.14 5.90
C GLY A 54 -8.47 -3.52 6.15
N ALA A 55 -8.44 -2.26 6.58
CA ALA A 55 -9.62 -1.44 6.81
C ALA A 55 -9.29 0.00 6.40
N ASP A 56 -10.21 0.63 5.69
CA ASP A 56 -10.07 1.98 5.13
C ASP A 56 -11.28 2.83 5.49
N TYR A 57 -11.06 4.11 5.69
CA TYR A 57 -12.09 5.13 5.77
C TYR A 57 -11.77 6.24 4.78
N GLU A 58 -12.76 6.64 3.99
CA GLU A 58 -12.65 7.70 3.01
C GLU A 58 -13.76 8.74 3.18
N ASN A 59 -13.42 10.01 3.05
CA ASN A 59 -14.39 11.10 3.06
C ASN A 59 -13.86 12.33 2.32
N GLY A 60 -14.53 12.72 1.22
CA GLY A 60 -14.26 13.97 0.49
C GLY A 60 -12.81 14.11 0.01
N GLY A 61 -12.18 13.00 -0.39
CA GLY A 61 -10.79 12.93 -0.79
C GLY A 61 -9.79 12.64 0.34
N PHE A 62 -10.17 12.83 1.60
CA PHE A 62 -9.40 12.37 2.75
C PHE A 62 -9.53 10.84 2.88
N TYR A 63 -8.41 10.17 3.14
CA TYR A 63 -8.37 8.75 3.45
C TYR A 63 -7.48 8.47 4.65
N VAL A 64 -7.83 7.43 5.40
CA VAL A 64 -7.00 6.85 6.46
C VAL A 64 -7.28 5.35 6.50
N GLY A 65 -6.26 4.56 6.70
CA GLY A 65 -6.43 3.11 6.74
C GLY A 65 -5.30 2.40 7.42
N THR A 66 -5.49 1.09 7.52
CA THR A 66 -4.49 0.13 7.98
C THR A 66 -4.56 -1.13 7.13
N TRP A 67 -3.41 -1.71 6.89
CA TRP A 67 -3.28 -2.99 6.23
C TRP A 67 -2.26 -3.84 6.99
N ALA A 68 -2.46 -5.15 7.03
CA ALA A 68 -1.51 -6.04 7.65
C ALA A 68 -1.32 -7.30 6.80
N ALA A 69 -0.08 -7.78 6.74
CA ALA A 69 0.29 -8.99 6.02
C ALA A 69 1.22 -9.88 6.85
N ASP A 70 1.07 -11.18 6.65
CA ASP A 70 1.97 -12.17 7.21
C ASP A 70 3.31 -12.16 6.47
N VAL A 71 4.39 -11.79 7.15
CA VAL A 71 5.76 -11.78 6.62
C VAL A 71 6.62 -12.94 7.15
N GLY A 72 6.01 -13.87 7.90
CA GLY A 72 6.63 -15.10 8.38
C GLY A 72 7.16 -14.98 9.80
N ASP A 73 7.90 -13.96 10.11
CA ASP A 73 8.27 -13.60 11.49
C ASP A 73 7.42 -12.39 11.91
N GLY A 74 6.17 -12.68 12.29
CA GLY A 74 5.19 -11.68 12.64
C GLY A 74 4.40 -11.15 11.45
N LEU A 75 3.87 -9.94 11.63
CA LEU A 75 3.08 -9.20 10.66
C LEU A 75 3.80 -7.90 10.32
N GLU A 76 3.75 -7.52 9.05
CA GLU A 76 3.84 -6.13 8.61
C GLU A 76 2.49 -5.47 8.88
N VAL A 77 2.49 -4.29 9.46
CA VAL A 77 1.30 -3.49 9.76
C VAL A 77 1.53 -2.09 9.24
N ASP A 78 0.76 -1.73 8.24
CA ASP A 78 0.80 -0.40 7.62
C ASP A 78 -0.28 0.49 8.21
N LEU A 79 0.10 1.72 8.53
CA LEU A 79 -0.81 2.79 8.89
C LEU A 79 -0.62 3.93 7.89
N TYR A 80 -1.68 4.35 7.25
CA TYR A 80 -1.59 5.40 6.23
C TYR A 80 -2.73 6.39 6.33
N ALA A 81 -2.44 7.62 5.91
CA ALA A 81 -3.43 8.67 5.76
C ALA A 81 -3.00 9.64 4.67
N GLY A 82 -3.96 10.30 4.04
CA GLY A 82 -3.66 11.29 3.02
C GLY A 82 -4.88 11.97 2.46
N TYR A 83 -4.64 12.73 1.41
CA TYR A 83 -5.66 13.41 0.65
C TYR A 83 -5.41 13.24 -0.84
N GLY A 84 -6.45 12.88 -1.57
CA GLY A 84 -6.42 12.76 -3.02
C GLY A 84 -7.66 13.35 -3.66
N PHE A 85 -7.57 13.58 -4.96
CA PHE A 85 -8.70 13.98 -5.78
C PHE A 85 -8.58 13.39 -7.18
N GLU A 86 -9.71 13.26 -7.84
CA GLU A 86 -9.80 12.93 -9.25
C GLU A 86 -10.69 13.96 -9.96
N THR A 87 -10.29 14.35 -11.16
CA THR A 87 -11.06 15.26 -12.02
C THR A 87 -11.94 14.48 -12.98
N GLU A 88 -13.00 15.10 -13.50
CA GLU A 88 -13.85 14.51 -14.56
C GLU A 88 -13.06 14.14 -15.83
N ALA A 89 -11.91 14.77 -16.06
CA ALA A 89 -11.03 14.48 -17.19
C ALA A 89 -10.12 13.25 -16.96
N GLY A 90 -10.23 12.56 -15.77
CA GLY A 90 -9.47 11.38 -15.44
C GLY A 90 -8.04 11.68 -14.95
N PHE A 91 -7.73 12.91 -14.54
CA PHE A 91 -6.49 13.23 -13.83
C PHE A 91 -6.71 13.03 -12.33
N SER A 92 -5.82 12.28 -11.68
CA SER A 92 -5.80 12.09 -10.23
C SER A 92 -4.47 12.52 -9.63
N ALA A 93 -4.53 12.98 -8.38
CA ALA A 93 -3.35 13.25 -7.57
C ALA A 93 -3.65 12.97 -6.11
N SER A 94 -2.66 12.46 -5.38
CA SER A 94 -2.73 12.33 -3.92
C SER A 94 -1.38 12.60 -3.28
N VAL A 95 -1.45 13.04 -2.02
CA VAL A 95 -0.33 13.09 -1.10
C VAL A 95 -0.73 12.39 0.19
N GLY A 96 0.15 11.57 0.71
CA GLY A 96 -0.11 10.79 1.91
C GLY A 96 1.16 10.54 2.72
N PHE A 97 0.94 9.92 3.86
CA PHE A 97 1.96 9.37 4.73
C PHE A 97 1.66 7.88 4.91
N THR A 98 2.71 7.07 4.95
CA THR A 98 2.62 5.65 5.30
C THR A 98 3.74 5.31 6.30
N GLY A 99 3.35 4.64 7.39
CA GLY A 99 4.29 3.99 8.30
C GLY A 99 4.12 2.49 8.18
N TYR A 100 5.23 1.77 8.04
CA TYR A 100 5.32 0.32 8.01
C TYR A 100 5.93 -0.16 9.32
N TYR A 101 5.20 -0.97 10.06
CA TYR A 101 5.61 -1.46 11.38
C TYR A 101 5.58 -2.98 11.39
N TYR A 102 6.52 -3.58 12.12
CA TYR A 102 6.65 -5.04 12.19
C TYR A 102 6.43 -5.54 13.62
N THR A 103 5.63 -6.59 13.78
CA THR A 103 5.34 -7.18 15.11
C THR A 103 6.38 -8.23 15.53
N GLY A 104 7.25 -8.65 14.62
CA GLY A 104 8.35 -9.58 14.80
C GLY A 104 9.70 -8.92 14.45
N GLU A 105 10.69 -9.74 14.17
CA GLU A 105 12.05 -9.31 13.81
C GLU A 105 12.32 -9.40 12.30
N PHE A 106 11.24 -9.40 11.48
CA PHE A 106 11.36 -9.51 10.02
C PHE A 106 12.08 -8.31 9.43
N ASP A 107 11.68 -7.10 9.81
CA ASP A 107 12.30 -5.84 9.39
C ASP A 107 12.08 -4.76 10.44
N ASP A 108 12.59 -3.55 10.22
CA ASP A 108 12.45 -2.40 11.09
C ASP A 108 11.47 -1.38 10.49
N THR A 109 11.12 -0.35 11.25
CA THR A 109 10.14 0.67 10.86
C THR A 109 10.57 1.46 9.63
N TYR A 110 9.61 1.69 8.73
CA TYR A 110 9.72 2.66 7.64
C TYR A 110 8.65 3.73 7.82
N GLU A 111 8.99 4.96 7.54
CA GLU A 111 8.05 6.08 7.48
C GLU A 111 8.29 6.89 6.21
N GLU A 112 7.24 7.14 5.43
CA GLU A 112 7.39 7.81 4.14
C GLU A 112 6.25 8.77 3.81
N ILE A 113 6.57 9.78 3.02
CA ILE A 113 5.61 10.63 2.33
C ILE A 113 5.45 10.08 0.91
N ASN A 114 4.20 9.91 0.49
CA ASN A 114 3.83 9.37 -0.82
C ASN A 114 3.22 10.47 -1.67
N LEU A 115 3.64 10.58 -2.92
CA LEU A 115 3.01 11.38 -3.96
C LEU A 115 2.58 10.46 -5.09
N ASN A 116 1.29 10.47 -5.42
CA ASN A 116 0.77 9.71 -6.55
C ASN A 116 0.13 10.64 -7.56
N LEU A 117 0.38 10.38 -8.82
CA LEU A 117 -0.24 11.08 -9.94
C LEU A 117 -0.77 10.03 -10.91
N GLY A 118 -1.95 10.28 -11.48
CA GLY A 118 -2.56 9.40 -12.46
C GLY A 118 -3.22 10.17 -13.59
N TYR A 119 -3.17 9.63 -14.78
CA TYR A 119 -3.94 10.10 -15.91
C TYR A 119 -4.23 8.97 -16.90
N SER A 120 -5.50 8.67 -17.08
CA SER A 120 -5.95 7.58 -17.97
C SER A 120 -5.35 6.23 -17.53
N TRP A 121 -4.42 5.69 -18.30
CA TRP A 121 -3.77 4.40 -18.09
C TRP A 121 -2.32 4.53 -17.59
N ILE A 122 -1.86 5.74 -17.26
CA ILE A 122 -0.53 6.01 -16.72
C ILE A 122 -0.66 6.42 -15.26
N SER A 123 0.14 5.84 -14.40
CA SER A 123 0.31 6.29 -13.02
C SER A 123 1.77 6.39 -12.63
N LEU A 124 2.05 7.33 -11.76
CA LEU A 124 3.37 7.62 -11.21
C LEU A 124 3.24 7.65 -9.69
N GLU A 125 4.11 6.92 -9.02
CA GLU A 125 4.32 6.97 -7.58
C GLU A 125 5.72 7.49 -7.30
N TYR A 126 5.83 8.39 -6.33
CA TYR A 126 7.10 8.83 -5.76
C TYR A 126 6.98 8.88 -4.24
N SER A 127 7.85 8.17 -3.56
CA SER A 127 7.89 8.12 -2.10
C SER A 127 9.27 8.52 -1.60
N VAL A 128 9.31 9.27 -0.52
CA VAL A 128 10.54 9.59 0.22
C VAL A 128 10.35 9.28 1.68
N GLY A 129 11.32 8.63 2.29
CA GLY A 129 11.18 8.19 3.66
C GLY A 129 12.50 7.84 4.33
N GLU A 130 12.37 7.36 5.57
CA GLU A 130 13.45 6.86 6.40
C GLU A 130 13.13 5.43 6.83
N TRP A 131 14.13 4.58 6.87
CA TRP A 131 14.13 3.26 7.47
C TRP A 131 15.00 3.29 8.73
N ASP A 132 14.48 2.81 9.85
CA ASP A 132 15.17 2.83 11.15
C ASP A 132 16.43 1.95 11.21
N GLY A 133 16.52 0.94 10.31
CA GLY A 133 17.76 0.19 10.02
C GLY A 133 18.36 -0.50 11.23
N PHE A 134 17.52 -1.03 12.13
CA PHE A 134 17.94 -1.67 13.38
C PHE A 134 18.87 -0.77 14.22
N GLY A 135 18.51 0.53 14.30
CA GLY A 135 19.25 1.56 15.03
C GLY A 135 20.32 2.30 14.23
N THR A 136 20.33 2.13 12.91
CA THR A 136 21.14 2.92 11.98
C THR A 136 20.26 3.48 10.86
N PRO A 137 19.54 4.58 11.11
CA PRO A 137 18.58 5.15 10.16
C PRO A 137 19.21 5.47 8.80
N SER A 138 18.42 5.28 7.75
CA SER A 138 18.81 5.52 6.37
C SER A 138 17.67 6.10 5.56
N ASP A 139 17.90 7.23 4.93
CA ASP A 139 16.97 7.82 3.96
C ASP A 139 16.88 6.96 2.71
N TYR A 140 15.70 6.94 2.11
CA TYR A 140 15.47 6.30 0.82
C TYR A 140 14.44 7.07 -0.01
N ASP A 141 14.45 6.81 -1.31
CA ASP A 141 13.38 7.20 -2.21
C ASP A 141 12.97 6.05 -3.12
N PHE A 142 11.72 6.07 -3.55
CA PHE A 142 11.15 5.10 -4.46
C PHE A 142 10.38 5.81 -5.56
N PHE A 143 10.52 5.29 -6.78
CA PHE A 143 9.81 5.78 -7.95
C PHE A 143 9.24 4.60 -8.74
N ALA A 144 7.97 4.67 -9.10
CA ALA A 144 7.33 3.72 -9.99
C ALA A 144 6.51 4.42 -11.06
N LEU A 145 6.62 3.91 -12.28
CA LEU A 145 5.77 4.27 -13.42
C LEU A 145 5.02 3.02 -13.86
N THR A 146 3.70 3.09 -13.85
CA THR A 146 2.81 2.03 -14.34
C THR A 146 2.12 2.48 -15.62
N ILE A 147 2.08 1.58 -16.61
CA ILE A 147 1.55 1.80 -17.94
C ILE A 147 0.58 0.67 -18.28
#